data_8d28ada37208f6efd5b65f1d2db484fd
#
_entry.id   8d28ada37208f6efd5b65f1d2db484fd
#
_cell.length_a   1.000
_cell.length_b   1.000
_cell.length_c   1.000
_cell.angle_alpha   90.00
_cell.angle_beta   90.00
_cell.angle_gamma   90.00
#
_symmetry.space_group_name_H-M   'P 1'
#
loop_
_entity.id
_entity.type
_entity.pdbx_description
1 polymer ?
#
loop_
_entity_poly.entity_id
_entity_poly.type
_entity_poly.pdbx_seq_one_letter_code
_entity_poly.pdbx_strand_id
1 'polypeptide(L)'
;KYEEFKIPIIKTDKQKSTMCLSPQYMMNAWYNLECISPFCEEFDPEQHTKDTMKYQEFWEPSKETTRNYSNKKLSVIVDTINEITMTKRPIWASYLFHRSFDDNRTLLQDDTLIQDVKSFPIYIANLSDTKTATVELQDGSLMMVIEAQDEHKKWKALEYWSHSWCGNSYYSLELPPHYFAFTRGIKCSGDFFTTCRLKVFNGKDSLLSNEFKMSINKSQFNKPAIDSER
;
A
#
# COMPACT_ATOMS: atom_id res chain seq x y z
N LYS A 1 23.34 -18.37 -7.02
CA LYS A 1 22.17 -18.75 -6.19
C LYS A 1 21.52 -17.45 -5.81
N TYR A 2 20.35 -17.15 -6.37
CA TYR A 2 19.57 -15.97 -5.95
C TYR A 2 19.08 -16.26 -4.55
N GLU A 3 19.34 -15.37 -3.59
CA GLU A 3 18.69 -15.45 -2.30
C GLU A 3 17.20 -15.14 -2.52
N GLU A 4 16.37 -16.09 -2.15
CA GLU A 4 14.93 -15.92 -2.14
C GLU A 4 14.58 -15.01 -0.98
N PHE A 5 13.75 -13.99 -1.22
CA PHE A 5 13.26 -13.15 -0.13
C PHE A 5 12.46 -14.01 0.85
N LYS A 6 12.96 -14.09 2.08
CA LYS A 6 12.23 -14.72 3.18
C LYS A 6 11.46 -13.65 3.93
N ILE A 7 10.16 -13.88 4.12
CA ILE A 7 9.32 -12.99 4.92
C ILE A 7 9.90 -12.92 6.34
N PRO A 8 10.27 -11.74 6.85
CA PRO A 8 10.85 -11.61 8.18
C PRO A 8 9.82 -11.89 9.27
N ILE A 9 10.30 -12.31 10.43
CA ILE A 9 9.48 -12.40 11.64
C ILE A 9 9.19 -10.97 12.10
N ILE A 10 7.91 -10.60 12.12
CA ILE A 10 7.51 -9.25 12.57
C ILE A 10 7.50 -9.21 14.09
N LYS A 11 8.28 -8.30 14.65
CA LYS A 11 8.25 -7.92 16.06
C LYS A 11 7.45 -6.63 16.19
N THR A 12 6.42 -6.64 16.99
CA THR A 12 5.63 -5.45 17.31
C THR A 12 5.06 -5.59 18.71
N ASP A 13 5.18 -4.53 19.50
CA ASP A 13 4.58 -4.41 20.83
C ASP A 13 3.11 -3.99 20.74
N LYS A 14 2.64 -3.62 19.55
CA LYS A 14 1.27 -3.16 19.34
C LYS A 14 0.27 -4.29 19.52
N GLN A 15 -0.72 -4.05 20.37
CA GLN A 15 -1.81 -5.01 20.58
C GLN A 15 -2.52 -5.30 19.24
N LYS A 16 -2.77 -6.58 18.95
CA LYS A 16 -3.49 -6.99 17.74
C LYS A 16 -4.94 -6.51 17.80
N SER A 17 -5.35 -5.77 16.79
CA SER A 17 -6.75 -5.38 16.62
C SER A 17 -7.62 -6.59 16.32
N THR A 18 -8.85 -6.57 16.82
CA THR A 18 -9.89 -7.56 16.45
C THR A 18 -10.80 -7.06 15.33
N MET A 19 -10.71 -5.76 14.97
CA MET A 19 -11.60 -5.11 14.03
C MET A 19 -11.14 -5.29 12.59
N CYS A 20 -12.04 -5.82 11.73
CA CYS A 20 -11.91 -5.77 10.29
C CYS A 20 -12.80 -4.66 9.73
N LEU A 21 -12.36 -3.98 8.69
CA LEU A 21 -13.22 -3.06 7.96
C LEU A 21 -14.19 -3.83 7.06
N SER A 22 -15.43 -3.32 6.95
CA SER A 22 -16.45 -3.84 6.05
C SER A 22 -16.87 -2.74 5.06
N PRO A 23 -16.03 -2.43 4.06
CA PRO A 23 -16.31 -1.36 3.12
C PRO A 23 -17.51 -1.70 2.23
N GLN A 24 -18.39 -0.73 2.01
CA GLN A 24 -19.58 -0.86 1.15
C GLN A 24 -19.24 -0.54 -0.31
N TYR A 25 -18.21 0.29 -0.53
CA TYR A 25 -17.82 0.81 -1.83
C TYR A 25 -16.35 0.56 -2.08
N MET A 26 -15.95 0.73 -3.34
CA MET A 26 -14.57 0.81 -3.72
C MET A 26 -13.86 1.93 -2.94
N MET A 27 -12.83 1.58 -2.18
CA MET A 27 -12.04 2.54 -1.40
C MET A 27 -10.96 3.17 -2.28
N ASN A 28 -10.58 4.40 -1.95
CA ASN A 28 -9.37 4.99 -2.49
C ASN A 28 -8.14 4.27 -1.92
N ALA A 29 -7.25 3.85 -2.80
CA ALA A 29 -6.04 3.13 -2.40
C ALA A 29 -4.99 4.13 -1.86
N TRP A 30 -4.61 3.96 -0.61
CA TRP A 30 -3.52 4.71 0.03
C TRP A 30 -2.63 3.75 0.79
N TYR A 31 -1.54 3.36 0.16
CA TYR A 31 -0.53 2.48 0.72
C TYR A 31 0.72 3.29 1.03
N ASN A 32 0.69 4.03 2.13
CA ASN A 32 1.82 4.85 2.55
C ASN A 32 3.07 3.97 2.69
N LEU A 33 4.16 4.41 2.08
CA LEU A 33 5.46 3.81 2.34
C LEU A 33 5.81 4.06 3.80
N GLU A 34 5.90 3.01 4.62
CA GLU A 34 6.21 3.13 6.03
C GLU A 34 7.71 3.12 6.29
N CYS A 35 8.43 2.25 5.61
CA CYS A 35 9.89 2.20 5.69
C CYS A 35 10.50 1.39 4.55
N ILE A 36 11.82 1.45 4.44
CA ILE A 36 12.65 0.52 3.68
C ILE A 36 13.64 -0.16 4.64
N SER A 37 13.98 -1.40 4.37
CA SER A 37 14.91 -2.17 5.19
C SER A 37 15.72 -3.13 4.33
N PRO A 38 16.98 -3.44 4.69
CA PRO A 38 17.67 -4.59 4.12
C PRO A 38 16.92 -5.89 4.45
N PHE A 39 17.18 -6.96 3.71
CA PHE A 39 16.67 -8.29 4.05
C PHE A 39 17.17 -8.69 5.45
N CYS A 40 16.25 -9.12 6.30
CA CYS A 40 16.52 -9.45 7.69
C CYS A 40 15.68 -10.66 8.12
N GLU A 41 16.10 -11.31 9.20
CA GLU A 41 15.32 -12.42 9.79
C GLU A 41 14.18 -11.91 10.67
N GLU A 42 14.41 -10.78 11.33
CA GLU A 42 13.45 -10.15 12.24
C GLU A 42 13.27 -8.68 11.85
N PHE A 43 12.03 -8.20 11.90
CA PHE A 43 11.67 -6.86 11.46
C PHE A 43 10.66 -6.24 12.43
N ASP A 44 10.99 -5.04 12.92
CA ASP A 44 10.09 -4.21 13.73
C ASP A 44 9.67 -2.98 12.93
N PRO A 45 8.44 -2.96 12.36
CA PRO A 45 7.98 -1.84 11.57
C PRO A 45 7.86 -0.54 12.37
N GLU A 46 7.57 -0.61 13.65
CA GLU A 46 7.40 0.61 14.49
C GLU A 46 8.74 1.30 14.74
N GLN A 47 9.81 0.54 14.91
CA GLN A 47 11.15 1.09 15.07
C GLN A 47 11.69 1.65 13.76
N HIS A 48 11.45 0.95 12.64
CA HIS A 48 11.90 1.38 11.32
C HIS A 48 11.13 2.60 10.80
N THR A 49 9.86 2.77 11.17
CA THR A 49 9.08 3.96 10.84
C THR A 49 9.72 5.24 11.39
N LYS A 50 10.33 5.18 12.57
CA LYS A 50 11.08 6.31 13.15
C LYS A 50 12.36 6.65 12.36
N ASP A 51 12.93 5.67 11.68
CA ASP A 51 14.14 5.81 10.89
C ASP A 51 13.88 6.20 9.43
N THR A 52 12.62 6.20 8.96
CA THR A 52 12.26 6.49 7.55
C THR A 52 12.68 7.90 7.14
N MET A 53 12.74 8.85 8.07
CA MET A 53 13.27 10.20 7.79
C MET A 53 14.74 10.20 7.39
N LYS A 54 15.52 9.18 7.77
CA LYS A 54 16.93 9.03 7.35
C LYS A 54 17.08 8.60 5.91
N TYR A 55 16.02 8.06 5.30
CA TYR A 55 16.02 7.54 3.93
C TYR A 55 15.54 8.55 2.89
N GLN A 56 15.41 9.85 3.25
CA GLN A 56 15.08 10.91 2.28
C GLN A 56 16.06 10.97 1.10
N GLU A 57 17.31 10.55 1.30
CA GLU A 57 18.31 10.41 0.24
C GLU A 57 17.95 9.39 -0.86
N PHE A 58 17.02 8.46 -0.57
CA PHE A 58 16.50 7.53 -1.58
C PHE A 58 15.33 8.09 -2.39
N TRP A 59 14.83 9.29 -2.03
CA TRP A 59 13.73 9.93 -2.70
C TRP A 59 14.24 10.95 -3.71
N GLU A 60 13.95 10.71 -4.97
CA GLU A 60 14.21 11.69 -6.01
C GLU A 60 12.90 12.10 -6.68
N PRO A 61 12.70 13.41 -6.99
CA PRO A 61 11.57 13.83 -7.81
C PRO A 61 11.56 13.07 -9.13
N SER A 62 10.42 12.52 -9.53
CA SER A 62 10.33 11.82 -10.81
C SER A 62 10.55 12.83 -11.94
N LYS A 63 11.71 12.76 -12.58
CA LYS A 63 11.94 13.49 -13.82
C LYS A 63 11.24 12.70 -14.92
N GLU A 64 10.33 13.32 -15.63
CA GLU A 64 9.53 12.73 -16.73
C GLU A 64 10.35 12.05 -17.84
N THR A 65 11.66 12.18 -17.82
CA THR A 65 12.54 11.74 -18.87
C THR A 65 13.27 10.45 -18.51
N THR A 66 12.87 9.35 -19.15
CA THR A 66 13.72 8.18 -19.46
C THR A 66 14.10 7.24 -18.31
N ARG A 67 13.38 7.19 -17.18
CA ARG A 67 13.68 6.16 -16.17
C ARG A 67 13.28 4.80 -16.69
N ASN A 68 14.26 3.92 -16.79
CA ASN A 68 14.04 2.55 -17.21
C ASN A 68 13.62 1.71 -16.00
N TYR A 69 12.32 1.76 -15.68
CA TYR A 69 11.78 0.93 -14.62
C TYR A 69 11.91 -0.54 -15.00
N SER A 70 12.82 -1.25 -14.35
CA SER A 70 13.00 -2.67 -14.58
C SER A 70 12.31 -3.46 -13.47
N ASN A 71 11.16 -4.03 -13.79
CA ASN A 71 10.39 -4.85 -12.86
C ASN A 71 10.92 -6.30 -12.70
N LYS A 72 11.95 -6.68 -13.47
CA LYS A 72 12.41 -8.08 -13.58
C LYS A 72 12.88 -8.73 -12.28
N LYS A 73 13.32 -7.93 -11.32
CA LYS A 73 13.84 -8.39 -10.03
C LYS A 73 13.07 -7.83 -8.84
N LEU A 74 11.98 -7.13 -9.10
CA LEU A 74 11.05 -6.73 -8.05
C LEU A 74 10.02 -7.84 -7.82
N SER A 75 9.76 -8.13 -6.56
CA SER A 75 8.72 -9.06 -6.13
C SER A 75 7.79 -8.36 -5.14
N VAL A 76 6.49 -8.52 -5.34
CA VAL A 76 5.46 -8.02 -4.43
C VAL A 76 4.92 -9.19 -3.63
N ILE A 77 5.03 -9.12 -2.31
CA ILE A 77 4.64 -10.20 -1.40
C ILE A 77 3.62 -9.67 -0.40
N VAL A 78 2.49 -10.36 -0.31
CA VAL A 78 1.47 -10.15 0.71
C VAL A 78 1.60 -11.27 1.73
N ASP A 79 1.88 -10.90 2.97
CA ASP A 79 1.96 -11.84 4.09
C ASP A 79 0.61 -11.88 4.82
N THR A 80 -0.18 -12.89 4.55
CA THR A 80 -1.48 -13.08 5.21
C THR A 80 -1.41 -13.96 6.45
N ILE A 81 -0.23 -14.50 6.78
CA ILE A 81 -0.01 -15.33 7.95
C ILE A 81 0.22 -14.45 9.18
N ASN A 82 1.04 -13.42 9.02
CA ASN A 82 1.33 -12.47 10.09
C ASN A 82 0.32 -11.32 10.07
N GLU A 83 -0.71 -11.44 10.90
CA GLU A 83 -1.68 -10.36 11.09
C GLU A 83 -1.08 -9.30 12.02
N ILE A 84 -1.11 -8.05 11.56
CA ILE A 84 -0.64 -6.89 12.29
C ILE A 84 -1.74 -5.84 12.43
N THR A 85 -1.54 -4.86 13.30
CA THR A 85 -2.49 -3.77 13.51
C THR A 85 -2.05 -2.55 12.72
N MET A 86 -2.98 -1.91 12.05
CA MET A 86 -2.80 -0.62 11.40
C MET A 86 -3.74 0.40 12.04
N THR A 87 -3.18 1.53 12.46
CA THR A 87 -4.01 2.66 12.91
C THR A 87 -4.43 3.48 11.71
N LYS A 88 -5.72 3.62 11.51
CA LYS A 88 -6.27 4.35 10.36
C LYS A 88 -7.30 5.39 10.79
N ARG A 89 -7.24 6.56 10.17
CA ARG A 89 -8.34 7.52 10.20
C ARG A 89 -9.38 7.09 9.15
N PRO A 90 -10.68 7.12 9.47
CA PRO A 90 -11.71 6.88 8.47
C PRO A 90 -11.59 7.84 7.28
N ILE A 91 -11.88 7.36 6.06
CA ILE A 91 -11.75 8.14 4.81
C ILE A 91 -12.59 9.43 4.86
N TRP A 92 -13.78 9.40 5.48
CA TRP A 92 -14.60 10.59 5.63
C TRP A 92 -13.95 11.67 6.53
N ALA A 93 -13.07 11.30 7.47
CA ALA A 93 -12.32 12.25 8.26
C ALA A 93 -11.29 13.02 7.42
N SER A 94 -10.68 12.39 6.41
CA SER A 94 -9.81 13.08 5.45
C SER A 94 -10.61 14.04 4.54
N TYR A 95 -11.85 13.70 4.21
CA TYR A 95 -12.74 14.57 3.44
C TYR A 95 -13.17 15.82 4.22
N LEU A 96 -13.42 15.69 5.52
CA LEU A 96 -13.68 16.82 6.41
C LEU A 96 -12.43 17.70 6.59
N PHE A 97 -11.24 17.08 6.57
CA PHE A 97 -9.98 17.80 6.67
C PHE A 97 -9.74 18.72 5.47
N HIS A 98 -10.04 18.26 4.25
CA HIS A 98 -9.92 19.11 3.05
C HIS A 98 -10.96 20.23 3.00
N ARG A 99 -12.15 20.03 3.54
CA ARG A 99 -13.20 21.05 3.61
C ARG A 99 -12.95 22.13 4.66
N SER A 100 -12.19 21.83 5.71
CA SER A 100 -11.91 22.80 6.80
C SER A 100 -10.81 23.79 6.46
N PHE A 101 -10.04 23.60 5.39
CA PHE A 101 -9.04 24.57 4.95
C PHE A 101 -9.64 25.88 4.41
N ASP A 102 -10.86 25.84 3.89
CA ASP A 102 -11.54 27.03 3.35
C ASP A 102 -12.25 27.90 4.40
N ASP A 103 -12.45 27.42 5.65
CA ASP A 103 -13.44 28.01 6.56
C ASP A 103 -12.89 28.47 7.92
N ASN A 104 -11.60 28.66 8.11
CA ASN A 104 -11.03 29.13 9.41
C ASN A 104 -11.57 28.41 10.67
N ARG A 105 -12.13 27.23 10.52
CA ARG A 105 -12.68 26.43 11.63
C ARG A 105 -11.58 25.56 12.19
N THR A 106 -11.44 25.66 13.49
CA THR A 106 -10.59 24.81 14.33
C THR A 106 -10.75 23.35 13.88
N LEU A 107 -9.66 22.75 13.39
CA LEU A 107 -9.59 21.31 13.11
C LEU A 107 -10.14 20.55 14.32
N LEU A 108 -11.24 19.88 14.14
CA LEU A 108 -11.71 18.89 15.11
C LEU A 108 -10.62 17.79 15.13
N GLN A 109 -9.68 17.92 16.06
CA GLN A 109 -8.83 16.80 16.50
C GLN A 109 -9.73 15.82 17.24
N ASP A 110 -10.62 15.18 16.52
CA ASP A 110 -11.45 14.14 17.10
C ASP A 110 -10.64 12.83 17.00
N ASP A 111 -9.84 12.56 18.04
CA ASP A 111 -9.08 11.33 18.20
C ASP A 111 -10.00 10.09 18.22
N THR A 112 -11.31 10.27 18.41
CA THR A 112 -12.31 9.20 18.34
C THR A 112 -12.47 8.62 16.94
N LEU A 113 -11.95 9.31 15.90
CA LEU A 113 -11.96 8.85 14.50
C LEU A 113 -10.77 7.95 14.15
N ILE A 114 -9.81 7.80 15.06
CA ILE A 114 -8.67 6.92 14.86
C ILE A 114 -9.07 5.51 15.28
N GLN A 115 -8.94 4.57 14.36
CA GLN A 115 -9.30 3.17 14.61
C GLN A 115 -8.14 2.23 14.31
N ASP A 116 -7.89 1.33 15.24
CA ASP A 116 -6.97 0.23 15.02
C ASP A 116 -7.70 -0.91 14.30
N VAL A 117 -7.24 -1.24 13.09
CA VAL A 117 -7.83 -2.26 12.23
C VAL A 117 -6.83 -3.38 11.96
N LYS A 118 -7.37 -4.57 11.69
CA LYS A 118 -6.57 -5.69 11.19
C LYS A 118 -5.97 -5.36 9.84
N SER A 119 -4.70 -5.69 9.70
CA SER A 119 -3.95 -5.51 8.47
C SER A 119 -3.01 -6.68 8.23
N PHE A 120 -2.46 -6.73 7.05
CA PHE A 120 -1.41 -7.66 6.66
C PHE A 120 -0.20 -6.91 6.12
N PRO A 121 1.02 -7.45 6.35
CA PRO A 121 2.24 -6.90 5.79
C PRO A 121 2.29 -7.02 4.27
N ILE A 122 2.82 -5.99 3.63
CA ILE A 122 3.10 -5.97 2.20
C ILE A 122 4.56 -5.56 2.01
N TYR A 123 5.29 -6.33 1.22
CA TYR A 123 6.67 -6.09 0.87
C TYR A 123 6.83 -5.93 -0.62
N ILE A 124 7.60 -4.92 -1.05
CA ILE A 124 8.15 -4.83 -2.39
C ILE A 124 9.63 -5.07 -2.27
N ALA A 125 10.10 -6.25 -2.65
CA ALA A 125 11.47 -6.71 -2.46
C ALA A 125 12.29 -6.61 -3.74
N ASN A 126 13.49 -6.04 -3.67
CA ASN A 126 14.47 -6.06 -4.74
C ASN A 126 15.35 -7.32 -4.60
N LEU A 127 15.12 -8.30 -5.45
CA LEU A 127 15.83 -9.58 -5.51
C LEU A 127 17.11 -9.51 -6.36
N SER A 128 17.57 -8.33 -6.75
CA SER A 128 18.80 -8.16 -7.49
C SER A 128 20.01 -8.27 -6.56
N ASP A 129 21.07 -8.92 -7.01
CA ASP A 129 22.32 -8.98 -6.27
C ASP A 129 23.15 -7.70 -6.40
N THR A 130 22.94 -6.91 -7.47
CA THR A 130 23.85 -5.81 -7.82
C THR A 130 23.17 -4.54 -8.30
N LYS A 131 21.85 -4.58 -8.63
CA LYS A 131 21.18 -3.44 -9.24
C LYS A 131 20.12 -2.86 -8.30
N THR A 132 20.18 -1.57 -8.10
CA THR A 132 19.09 -0.80 -7.51
C THR A 132 17.86 -0.87 -8.42
N ALA A 133 16.70 -1.03 -7.83
CA ALA A 133 15.41 -0.99 -8.51
C ALA A 133 14.70 0.32 -8.19
N THR A 134 13.97 0.85 -9.16
CA THR A 134 13.17 2.08 -8.96
C THR A 134 11.72 1.71 -8.76
N VAL A 135 11.12 2.22 -7.68
CA VAL A 135 9.70 2.09 -7.37
C VAL A 135 9.05 3.46 -7.42
N GLU A 136 7.95 3.58 -8.17
CA GLU A 136 7.22 4.82 -8.31
C GLU A 136 6.29 5.06 -7.12
N LEU A 137 6.24 6.30 -6.65
CA LEU A 137 5.42 6.75 -5.53
C LEU A 137 4.60 7.96 -5.94
N GLN A 138 3.43 8.12 -5.35
CA GLN A 138 2.64 9.34 -5.42
C GLN A 138 2.32 9.83 -4.00
N ASP A 139 2.70 11.07 -3.67
CA ASP A 139 2.45 11.70 -2.36
C ASP A 139 2.88 10.80 -1.17
N GLY A 140 4.03 10.11 -1.30
CA GLY A 140 4.56 9.21 -0.28
C GLY A 140 3.92 7.83 -0.23
N SER A 141 3.00 7.53 -1.14
CA SER A 141 2.29 6.26 -1.20
C SER A 141 2.76 5.39 -2.36
N LEU A 142 2.86 4.09 -2.12
CA LEU A 142 3.06 3.08 -3.15
C LEU A 142 1.80 3.00 -4.01
N MET A 143 1.95 3.17 -5.31
CA MET A 143 0.83 3.17 -6.25
C MET A 143 0.36 1.73 -6.50
N MET A 144 -0.63 1.28 -5.75
CA MET A 144 -1.16 -0.06 -5.87
C MET A 144 -2.65 -0.14 -5.53
N VAL A 145 -3.29 -1.21 -5.98
CA VAL A 145 -4.70 -1.53 -5.69
C VAL A 145 -4.86 -3.02 -5.42
N ILE A 146 -5.86 -3.37 -4.61
CA ILE A 146 -6.30 -4.76 -4.47
C ILE A 146 -7.23 -5.10 -5.64
N GLU A 147 -6.93 -6.21 -6.31
CA GLU A 147 -7.83 -6.87 -7.25
C GLU A 147 -8.39 -8.13 -6.61
N ALA A 148 -9.65 -8.46 -6.90
CA ALA A 148 -10.30 -9.71 -6.48
C ALA A 148 -10.99 -10.40 -7.66
N GLN A 149 -11.12 -11.71 -7.56
CA GLN A 149 -11.91 -12.48 -8.52
C GLN A 149 -13.40 -12.36 -8.20
N ASP A 150 -14.19 -11.99 -9.22
CA ASP A 150 -15.65 -12.00 -9.13
C ASP A 150 -16.22 -13.44 -9.21
N GLU A 151 -17.54 -13.58 -9.25
CA GLU A 151 -18.25 -14.88 -9.36
C GLU A 151 -17.87 -15.66 -10.62
N HIS A 152 -17.43 -14.96 -11.67
CA HIS A 152 -16.99 -15.54 -12.94
C HIS A 152 -15.48 -15.76 -13.03
N LYS A 153 -14.76 -15.65 -11.89
CA LYS A 153 -13.29 -15.73 -11.79
C LYS A 153 -12.54 -14.66 -12.59
N LYS A 154 -13.20 -13.55 -12.90
CA LYS A 154 -12.57 -12.40 -13.54
C LYS A 154 -11.98 -11.47 -12.50
N TRP A 155 -10.76 -11.02 -12.71
CA TRP A 155 -10.10 -10.05 -11.87
C TRP A 155 -10.73 -8.66 -12.02
N LYS A 156 -11.11 -8.06 -10.92
CA LYS A 156 -11.64 -6.70 -10.82
C LYS A 156 -10.98 -5.96 -9.66
N ALA A 157 -10.67 -4.69 -9.88
CA ALA A 157 -10.16 -3.85 -8.81
C ALA A 157 -11.24 -3.60 -7.75
N LEU A 158 -10.84 -3.73 -6.48
CA LEU A 158 -11.67 -3.37 -5.32
C LEU A 158 -11.46 -1.93 -4.87
N GLU A 159 -10.37 -1.33 -5.35
CA GLU A 159 -9.92 -0.01 -5.00
C GLU A 159 -9.63 0.77 -6.26
N TYR A 160 -9.61 2.09 -6.16
CA TYR A 160 -9.15 2.94 -7.24
C TYR A 160 -7.93 3.75 -6.78
N TRP A 161 -7.11 4.11 -7.72
CA TRP A 161 -5.99 4.99 -7.52
C TRP A 161 -6.31 6.36 -8.13
N SER A 162 -6.35 7.38 -7.28
CA SER A 162 -6.56 8.75 -7.75
C SER A 162 -5.23 9.35 -8.18
N HIS A 163 -5.04 9.49 -9.49
CA HIS A 163 -3.86 10.16 -10.02
C HIS A 163 -3.87 11.65 -9.71
N SER A 164 -2.74 12.16 -9.22
CA SER A 164 -2.56 13.59 -9.02
C SER A 164 -2.27 14.29 -10.36
N TRP A 165 -2.84 15.45 -10.56
CA TRP A 165 -2.50 16.34 -11.68
C TRP A 165 -1.23 17.17 -11.44
N CYS A 166 -0.73 17.19 -10.20
CA CYS A 166 0.47 17.89 -9.83
C CYS A 166 1.70 17.03 -10.08
N GLY A 167 2.59 17.46 -10.97
CA GLY A 167 3.85 16.75 -11.24
C GLY A 167 4.74 16.61 -10.02
N ASN A 168 4.60 17.47 -9.02
CA ASN A 168 5.34 17.41 -7.76
C ASN A 168 4.85 16.30 -6.82
N SER A 169 3.73 15.64 -7.14
CA SER A 169 3.23 14.49 -6.34
C SER A 169 3.99 13.19 -6.62
N TYR A 170 4.71 13.10 -7.74
CA TYR A 170 5.35 11.87 -8.17
C TYR A 170 6.83 11.84 -7.81
N TYR A 171 7.24 10.75 -7.18
CA TYR A 171 8.60 10.53 -6.71
C TYR A 171 9.07 9.14 -7.14
N SER A 172 10.38 8.94 -7.11
CA SER A 172 11.00 7.62 -7.26
C SER A 172 11.68 7.23 -5.97
N LEU A 173 11.41 6.01 -5.54
CA LEU A 173 12.14 5.34 -4.48
C LEU A 173 13.20 4.45 -5.12
N GLU A 174 14.45 4.72 -4.82
CA GLU A 174 15.55 3.84 -5.20
C GLU A 174 15.70 2.74 -4.13
N LEU A 175 15.38 1.51 -4.50
CA LEU A 175 15.44 0.36 -3.62
C LEU A 175 16.74 -0.44 -3.89
N PRO A 176 17.72 -0.40 -2.97
CA PRO A 176 19.00 -1.08 -3.17
C PRO A 176 18.84 -2.60 -3.34
N PRO A 177 19.88 -3.31 -3.82
CA PRO A 177 19.91 -4.77 -3.83
C PRO A 177 19.64 -5.35 -2.44
N HIS A 178 18.82 -6.39 -2.36
CA HIS A 178 18.44 -7.06 -1.10
C HIS A 178 17.79 -6.14 -0.06
N TYR A 179 17.05 -5.11 -0.54
CA TYR A 179 16.19 -4.30 0.30
C TYR A 179 14.72 -4.54 -0.04
N PHE A 180 13.84 -4.25 0.92
CA PHE A 180 12.41 -4.19 0.69
C PHE A 180 11.82 -2.86 1.15
N ALA A 181 10.77 -2.43 0.45
CA ALA A 181 9.85 -1.40 0.90
C ALA A 181 8.67 -2.09 1.60
N PHE A 182 8.25 -1.52 2.73
CA PHE A 182 7.19 -2.07 3.58
C PHE A 182 6.01 -1.13 3.66
N THR A 183 4.82 -1.71 3.61
CA THR A 183 3.54 -1.06 3.92
C THR A 183 2.55 -2.07 4.48
N ARG A 184 1.36 -1.59 4.85
CA ARG A 184 0.28 -2.42 5.41
C ARG A 184 -0.95 -2.36 4.52
N GLY A 185 -1.58 -3.50 4.32
CA GLY A 185 -2.87 -3.64 3.66
C GLY A 185 -3.99 -3.92 4.67
N ILE A 186 -5.13 -3.28 4.51
CA ILE A 186 -6.27 -3.48 5.40
C ILE A 186 -6.89 -4.85 5.15
N LYS A 187 -7.13 -5.60 6.23
CA LYS A 187 -7.90 -6.82 6.18
C LYS A 187 -9.38 -6.50 6.23
N CYS A 188 -10.05 -6.70 5.11
CA CYS A 188 -11.49 -6.49 5.01
C CYS A 188 -12.29 -7.68 5.53
N SER A 189 -13.53 -7.43 5.92
CA SER A 189 -14.58 -8.42 6.15
C SER A 189 -15.78 -8.08 5.26
N GLY A 190 -16.49 -9.09 4.80
CA GLY A 190 -17.66 -8.92 3.94
C GLY A 190 -18.35 -10.24 3.62
N ASP A 191 -19.33 -10.18 2.74
CA ASP A 191 -20.24 -11.26 2.38
C ASP A 191 -19.73 -12.18 1.26
N PHE A 192 -18.55 -11.87 0.67
CA PHE A 192 -18.01 -12.61 -0.45
C PHE A 192 -16.54 -13.00 -0.21
N PHE A 193 -16.29 -14.28 0.05
CA PHE A 193 -14.95 -14.84 0.23
C PHE A 193 -14.35 -15.22 -1.11
N THR A 194 -13.23 -14.59 -1.49
CA THR A 194 -12.65 -14.77 -2.83
C THR A 194 -11.12 -14.71 -2.82
N THR A 195 -10.54 -14.97 -3.99
CA THR A 195 -9.11 -14.82 -4.24
C THR A 195 -8.82 -13.36 -4.57
N CYS A 196 -7.81 -12.81 -3.92
CA CYS A 196 -7.31 -11.45 -4.10
C CYS A 196 -5.84 -11.46 -4.50
N ARG A 197 -5.38 -10.34 -5.04
CA ARG A 197 -3.96 -10.03 -5.26
C ARG A 197 -3.77 -8.52 -5.22
N LEU A 198 -2.54 -8.07 -5.01
CA LEU A 198 -2.16 -6.68 -5.24
C LEU A 198 -1.65 -6.49 -6.67
N LYS A 199 -2.01 -5.36 -7.26
CA LYS A 199 -1.45 -4.84 -8.49
C LYS A 199 -0.76 -3.54 -8.18
N VAL A 200 0.56 -3.51 -8.34
CA VAL A 200 1.43 -2.34 -8.15
C VAL A 200 1.71 -1.72 -9.50
N PHE A 201 1.45 -0.43 -9.62
CA PHE A 201 1.80 0.35 -10.81
C PHE A 201 3.24 0.83 -10.65
N ASN A 202 4.09 0.57 -11.64
CA ASN A 202 5.49 0.98 -11.63
C ASN A 202 5.96 1.33 -13.05
N GLY A 203 6.04 2.60 -13.35
CA GLY A 203 6.28 3.10 -14.69
C GLY A 203 5.14 2.75 -15.66
N LYS A 204 5.50 2.16 -16.80
CA LYS A 204 4.54 1.71 -17.82
C LYS A 204 3.97 0.32 -17.57
N ASP A 205 4.55 -0.41 -16.62
CA ASP A 205 4.21 -1.79 -16.31
C ASP A 205 3.48 -1.90 -14.97
N SER A 206 3.06 -3.10 -14.64
CA SER A 206 2.54 -3.43 -13.32
C SER A 206 3.14 -4.74 -12.81
N LEU A 207 3.29 -4.82 -11.48
CA LEU A 207 3.68 -6.01 -10.75
C LEU A 207 2.46 -6.61 -10.08
N LEU A 208 2.40 -7.92 -10.00
CA LEU A 208 1.36 -8.64 -9.28
C LEU A 208 1.97 -9.34 -8.06
N SER A 209 1.27 -9.33 -6.93
CA SER A 209 1.65 -10.11 -5.76
C SER A 209 1.31 -11.58 -5.92
N ASN A 210 1.69 -12.38 -4.92
CA ASN A 210 1.08 -13.67 -4.67
C ASN A 210 -0.44 -13.50 -4.48
N GLU A 211 -1.19 -14.56 -4.81
CA GLU A 211 -2.62 -14.65 -4.54
C GLU A 211 -2.87 -14.97 -3.06
N PHE A 212 -3.92 -14.38 -2.50
CA PHE A 212 -4.38 -14.64 -1.13
C PHE A 212 -5.90 -14.65 -1.04
N LYS A 213 -6.43 -15.12 0.08
CA LYS A 213 -7.88 -15.18 0.33
C LYS A 213 -8.30 -14.10 1.29
N MET A 214 -9.41 -13.42 0.96
CA MET A 214 -10.00 -12.39 1.82
C MET A 214 -11.53 -12.34 1.62
N SER A 215 -12.25 -11.96 2.68
CA SER A 215 -13.67 -11.62 2.58
C SER A 215 -13.82 -10.15 2.19
N ILE A 216 -14.67 -9.89 1.22
CA ILE A 216 -14.97 -8.55 0.72
C ILE A 216 -16.49 -8.38 0.60
N ASN A 217 -16.97 -7.17 0.42
CA ASN A 217 -18.35 -6.94 0.03
C ASN A 217 -18.48 -6.94 -1.50
N LYS A 218 -19.48 -7.61 -2.04
CA LYS A 218 -19.73 -7.59 -3.49
C LYS A 218 -19.91 -6.18 -4.06
N SER A 219 -20.42 -5.25 -3.24
CA SER A 219 -20.58 -3.85 -3.62
C SER A 219 -19.26 -3.15 -3.97
N GLN A 220 -18.12 -3.66 -3.50
CA GLN A 220 -16.79 -3.13 -3.84
C GLN A 220 -16.43 -3.31 -5.31
N PHE A 221 -17.10 -4.21 -6.04
CA PHE A 221 -16.93 -4.33 -7.48
C PHE A 221 -17.63 -3.24 -8.29
N ASN A 222 -18.50 -2.46 -7.65
CA ASN A 222 -19.22 -1.38 -8.30
C ASN A 222 -18.34 -0.13 -8.33
N LYS A 223 -17.87 0.27 -9.51
CA LYS A 223 -17.12 1.52 -9.66
C LYS A 223 -18.00 2.70 -9.29
N PRO A 224 -17.51 3.66 -8.50
CA PRO A 224 -18.22 4.92 -8.31
C PRO A 224 -18.36 5.64 -9.64
N ALA A 225 -19.50 6.30 -9.84
CA ALA A 225 -19.84 6.98 -11.10
C ALA A 225 -18.85 8.12 -11.49
N ILE A 226 -17.98 8.51 -10.57
CA ILE A 226 -17.04 9.64 -10.71
C ILE A 226 -15.83 9.31 -11.60
N ASP A 227 -15.52 8.02 -11.82
CA ASP A 227 -14.29 7.60 -12.53
C ASP A 227 -14.53 7.11 -13.98
N SER A 228 -15.69 7.37 -14.57
CA SER A 228 -15.98 6.92 -15.94
C SER A 228 -15.42 7.83 -17.05
N GLU A 229 -14.75 8.95 -16.71
CA GLU A 229 -14.33 9.96 -17.71
C GLU A 229 -12.86 10.40 -17.60
N ARG A 230 -11.93 9.47 -17.22
CA ARG A 230 -10.50 9.83 -17.26
C ARG A 230 -9.62 8.68 -17.74
#